data_f7f36e3b8f2432745ebc9a987686e668
#
_entry.id   f7f36e3b8f2432745ebc9a987686e668
#
_cell.length_a   1.000
_cell.length_b   1.000
_cell.length_c   1.000
_cell.angle_alpha   90.00
_cell.angle_beta   90.00
_cell.angle_gamma   90.00
#
_symmetry.space_group_name_H-M   'P 1'
#
loop_
_entity.id
_entity.type
_entity.pdbx_description
1 polymer ?
#
loop_
_entity_poly.entity_id
_entity_poly.type
_entity_poly.pdbx_seq_one_letter_code
_entity_poly.pdbx_strand_id
1 'polypeptide(L)'
;MSISGAYYVYMLKDPRTSPAKPFYVGKGVGTRAWDHLLYPDDTLKGRRVAEIKGADQDVLVTLISEDLSETQALRIEAELIAALGTEASGGLLTNSVLPSGRNGKSRPNLTVPMGAPEKAQLGLTLLKGAVLELAQANSKGITNSEACHALGLHSNYGGGSKDYLSWSVLGLLMQEGRLKRMDKLGKGRHVAQVR
;
A
#
# COMPACT_ATOMS: atom_id res chain seq x y z
N MET A 1 -3.33 -6.99 -27.92
CA MET A 1 -3.21 -5.53 -27.78
C MET A 1 -2.65 -5.28 -26.39
N SER A 2 -1.39 -4.89 -26.27
CA SER A 2 -0.80 -4.52 -24.98
C SER A 2 -1.45 -3.22 -24.53
N ILE A 3 -2.11 -3.26 -23.37
CA ILE A 3 -2.56 -2.05 -22.69
C ILE A 3 -1.29 -1.38 -22.21
N SER A 4 -0.83 -0.32 -22.92
CA SER A 4 0.23 0.56 -22.45
C SER A 4 -0.19 1.07 -21.08
N GLY A 5 0.57 0.80 -20.04
CA GLY A 5 0.25 1.20 -18.68
C GLY A 5 0.44 2.72 -18.54
N ALA A 6 -0.55 3.40 -17.98
CA ALA A 6 -0.49 4.84 -17.75
C ALA A 6 0.31 5.21 -16.49
N TYR A 7 0.76 4.22 -15.71
CA TYR A 7 1.38 4.44 -14.41
C TYR A 7 2.91 4.39 -14.49
N TYR A 8 3.54 5.13 -13.59
CA TYR A 8 4.98 5.09 -13.36
C TYR A 8 5.27 5.09 -11.86
N VAL A 9 6.48 4.67 -11.49
CA VAL A 9 7.04 4.80 -10.14
C VAL A 9 8.19 5.79 -10.18
N TYR A 10 8.21 6.71 -9.23
CA TYR A 10 9.19 7.78 -9.13
C TYR A 10 9.77 7.90 -7.73
N MET A 11 10.93 8.53 -7.65
CA MET A 11 11.63 8.81 -6.42
C MET A 11 11.99 10.29 -6.36
N LEU A 12 11.73 10.93 -5.21
CA LEU A 12 12.22 12.29 -4.92
C LEU A 12 13.52 12.18 -4.13
N LYS A 13 14.52 12.93 -4.56
CA LYS A 13 15.84 12.94 -3.92
C LYS A 13 16.22 14.35 -3.49
N ASP A 14 16.88 14.42 -2.35
CA ASP A 14 17.45 15.63 -1.77
C ASP A 14 18.86 15.87 -2.36
N PRO A 15 19.06 16.94 -3.14
CA PRO A 15 20.34 17.24 -3.77
C PRO A 15 21.37 17.85 -2.83
N ARG A 16 20.99 18.24 -1.61
CA ARG A 16 21.90 18.90 -0.64
C ARG A 16 23.04 17.98 -0.17
N THR A 17 23.00 16.69 -0.54
CA THR A 17 24.07 15.71 -0.30
C THR A 17 24.57 15.10 -1.60
N SER A 18 25.81 14.65 -1.62
CA SER A 18 26.40 13.91 -2.74
C SER A 18 26.82 12.50 -2.25
N PRO A 19 26.23 11.43 -2.79
CA PRO A 19 25.12 11.42 -3.76
C PRO A 19 23.80 11.93 -3.16
N ALA A 20 22.90 12.40 -4.03
CA ALA A 20 21.57 12.88 -3.63
C ALA A 20 20.76 11.76 -2.95
N LYS A 21 20.23 12.03 -1.77
CA LYS A 21 19.55 11.03 -0.94
C LYS A 21 18.06 10.92 -1.29
N PRO A 22 17.52 9.71 -1.51
CA PRO A 22 16.10 9.51 -1.66
C PRO A 22 15.38 9.84 -0.36
N PHE A 23 14.25 10.56 -0.46
CA PHE A 23 13.41 10.84 0.70
C PHE A 23 11.92 10.51 0.48
N TYR A 24 11.51 10.20 -0.74
CA TYR A 24 10.14 9.79 -1.05
C TYR A 24 10.08 8.89 -2.26
N VAL A 25 9.22 7.88 -2.24
CA VAL A 25 8.87 7.03 -3.38
C VAL A 25 7.36 7.12 -3.59
N GLY A 26 6.92 7.20 -4.85
CA GLY A 26 5.50 7.25 -5.17
C GLY A 26 5.18 6.65 -6.53
N LYS A 27 3.93 6.23 -6.70
CA LYS A 27 3.37 5.94 -8.02
C LYS A 27 2.66 7.17 -8.57
N GLY A 28 2.66 7.35 -9.88
CA GLY A 28 2.02 8.47 -10.54
C GLY A 28 1.43 8.14 -11.90
N VAL A 29 0.60 9.07 -12.37
CA VAL A 29 0.08 9.16 -13.73
C VAL A 29 0.25 10.63 -14.15
N GLY A 30 0.61 10.88 -15.42
CA GLY A 30 0.78 12.24 -15.94
C GLY A 30 1.84 13.02 -15.15
N THR A 31 1.50 14.20 -14.67
CA THR A 31 2.41 15.16 -13.99
C THR A 31 2.55 14.96 -12.48
N ARG A 32 1.94 13.92 -11.90
CA ARG A 32 1.84 13.74 -10.44
C ARG A 32 3.16 13.83 -9.68
N ALA A 33 4.27 13.38 -10.26
CA ALA A 33 5.58 13.43 -9.60
C ALA A 33 6.06 14.89 -9.39
N TRP A 34 5.68 15.80 -10.28
CA TRP A 34 6.05 17.21 -10.26
C TRP A 34 5.03 18.09 -9.53
N ASP A 35 3.75 17.70 -9.49
CA ASP A 35 2.69 18.43 -8.80
C ASP A 35 3.01 18.64 -7.33
N HIS A 36 3.62 17.66 -6.68
CA HIS A 36 4.08 17.77 -5.29
C HIS A 36 5.17 18.82 -5.06
N LEU A 37 5.90 19.18 -6.10
CA LEU A 37 6.96 20.20 -6.04
C LEU A 37 6.39 21.61 -6.20
N LEU A 38 5.28 21.73 -6.92
CA LEU A 38 4.62 23.02 -7.15
C LEU A 38 3.82 23.46 -5.93
N TYR A 39 3.15 22.51 -5.27
CA TYR A 39 2.25 22.77 -4.13
C TYR A 39 2.62 21.85 -2.95
N PRO A 40 3.70 22.18 -2.19
CA PRO A 40 4.05 21.41 -1.00
C PRO A 40 2.92 21.45 0.03
N ASP A 41 2.52 20.29 0.50
CA ASP A 41 1.51 20.12 1.55
C ASP A 41 2.17 20.03 2.95
N ASP A 42 1.36 19.96 4.02
CA ASP A 42 1.84 19.89 5.41
C ASP A 42 2.33 18.47 5.82
N THR A 43 2.52 17.58 4.86
CA THR A 43 3.09 16.24 5.10
C THR A 43 4.60 16.31 5.32
N LEU A 44 5.20 15.23 5.86
CA LEU A 44 6.66 15.11 5.97
C LEU A 44 7.36 15.31 4.62
N LYS A 45 6.77 14.76 3.55
CA LYS A 45 7.23 14.96 2.18
C LYS A 45 7.21 16.45 1.79
N GLY A 46 6.06 17.12 1.97
CA GLY A 46 5.89 18.53 1.60
C GLY A 46 6.84 19.45 2.38
N ARG A 47 7.01 19.19 3.69
CA ARG A 47 8.01 19.93 4.50
C ARG A 47 9.43 19.73 3.98
N ARG A 48 9.81 18.49 3.63
CA ARG A 48 11.14 18.21 3.04
C ARG A 48 11.33 18.94 1.70
N VAL A 49 10.31 19.00 0.84
CA VAL A 49 10.32 19.79 -0.39
C VAL A 49 10.53 21.28 -0.09
N ALA A 50 9.80 21.83 0.88
CA ALA A 50 9.93 23.22 1.30
C ALA A 50 11.33 23.54 1.86
N GLU A 51 11.91 22.65 2.68
CA GLU A 51 13.27 22.80 3.19
C GLU A 51 14.33 22.83 2.09
N ILE A 52 14.21 21.97 1.08
CA ILE A 52 15.15 21.92 -0.05
C ILE A 52 15.06 23.21 -0.86
N LYS A 53 13.83 23.67 -1.16
CA LYS A 53 13.60 24.94 -1.86
C LYS A 53 14.07 26.14 -1.06
N GLY A 54 13.87 26.14 0.25
CA GLY A 54 14.38 27.19 1.15
C GLY A 54 15.90 27.27 1.20
N ALA A 55 16.60 26.21 0.79
CA ALA A 55 18.05 26.17 0.62
C ALA A 55 18.51 26.51 -0.81
N ASP A 56 17.62 27.10 -1.62
CA ASP A 56 17.87 27.47 -3.03
C ASP A 56 18.30 26.28 -3.91
N GLN A 57 17.72 25.11 -3.65
CA GLN A 57 17.97 23.87 -4.37
C GLN A 57 16.67 23.30 -4.93
N ASP A 58 16.75 22.59 -6.06
CA ASP A 58 15.62 21.90 -6.66
C ASP A 58 15.61 20.41 -6.31
N VAL A 59 14.44 19.90 -5.92
CA VAL A 59 14.25 18.47 -5.67
C VAL A 59 14.47 17.68 -6.96
N LEU A 60 15.28 16.63 -6.89
CA LEU A 60 15.51 15.76 -8.05
C LEU A 60 14.41 14.71 -8.14
N VAL A 61 13.70 14.69 -9.27
CA VAL A 61 12.76 13.64 -9.64
C VAL A 61 13.47 12.59 -10.47
N THR A 62 13.39 11.33 -10.04
CA THR A 62 13.92 10.19 -10.82
C THR A 62 12.78 9.24 -11.11
N LEU A 63 12.48 8.99 -12.38
CA LEU A 63 11.56 7.93 -12.79
C LEU A 63 12.30 6.60 -12.67
N ILE A 64 11.70 5.66 -11.94
CA ILE A 64 12.30 4.33 -11.67
C ILE A 64 11.82 3.32 -12.71
N SER A 65 10.52 3.36 -13.03
CA SER A 65 9.91 2.51 -14.05
C SER A 65 8.66 3.19 -14.59
N GLU A 66 8.42 3.01 -15.89
CA GLU A 66 7.32 3.62 -16.64
C GLU A 66 6.49 2.54 -17.35
N ASP A 67 5.42 2.93 -18.00
CA ASP A 67 4.53 2.06 -18.78
C ASP A 67 3.96 0.88 -17.96
N LEU A 68 3.65 1.12 -16.69
CA LEU A 68 3.17 0.12 -15.76
C LEU A 68 1.64 0.09 -15.70
N SER A 69 1.09 -1.10 -15.46
CA SER A 69 -0.27 -1.20 -14.92
C SER A 69 -0.29 -0.67 -13.48
N GLU A 70 -1.46 -0.30 -12.97
CA GLU A 70 -1.58 0.17 -11.58
C GLU A 70 -1.06 -0.85 -10.58
N THR A 71 -1.35 -2.12 -10.79
CA THR A 71 -0.91 -3.24 -9.93
C THR A 71 0.62 -3.36 -9.92
N GLN A 72 1.26 -3.24 -11.09
CA GLN A 72 2.72 -3.26 -11.18
C GLN A 72 3.35 -2.06 -10.46
N ALA A 73 2.80 -0.85 -10.69
CA ALA A 73 3.30 0.36 -10.05
C ALA A 73 3.17 0.29 -8.52
N LEU A 74 2.03 -0.16 -7.99
CA LEU A 74 1.81 -0.38 -6.56
C LEU A 74 2.81 -1.38 -5.96
N ARG A 75 3.09 -2.46 -6.68
CA ARG A 75 4.05 -3.47 -6.21
C ARG A 75 5.47 -2.91 -6.14
N ILE A 76 5.93 -2.25 -7.19
CA ILE A 76 7.28 -1.66 -7.25
C ILE A 76 7.43 -0.56 -6.19
N GLU A 77 6.45 0.35 -6.06
CA GLU A 77 6.41 1.38 -5.02
C GLU A 77 6.58 0.76 -3.64
N ALA A 78 5.79 -0.25 -3.33
CA ALA A 78 5.80 -0.89 -2.03
C ALA A 78 7.10 -1.67 -1.75
N GLU A 79 7.67 -2.34 -2.75
CA GLU A 79 8.97 -3.01 -2.63
C GLU A 79 10.10 -2.00 -2.36
N LEU A 80 10.09 -0.85 -3.03
CA LEU A 80 11.07 0.23 -2.80
C LEU A 80 10.93 0.84 -1.40
N ILE A 81 9.68 1.11 -0.96
CA ILE A 81 9.43 1.62 0.41
C ILE A 81 9.90 0.59 1.45
N ALA A 82 9.65 -0.71 1.22
CA ALA A 82 10.11 -1.76 2.11
C ALA A 82 11.63 -1.89 2.16
N ALA A 83 12.32 -1.66 1.03
CA ALA A 83 13.77 -1.76 0.94
C ALA A 83 14.49 -0.56 1.58
N LEU A 84 13.96 0.67 1.39
CA LEU A 84 14.57 1.91 1.88
C LEU A 84 14.10 2.29 3.29
N GLY A 85 12.96 1.77 3.73
CA GLY A 85 12.33 2.07 5.02
C GLY A 85 11.80 3.49 5.11
N THR A 86 10.84 3.71 6.01
CA THR A 86 10.33 5.07 6.32
C THR A 86 11.07 5.69 7.52
N GLU A 87 11.08 7.01 7.64
CA GLU A 87 11.64 7.71 8.80
C GLU A 87 11.04 7.20 10.12
N ALA A 88 9.75 6.84 10.11
CA ALA A 88 9.06 6.27 11.27
C ALA A 88 9.61 4.89 11.70
N SER A 89 10.27 4.16 10.79
CA SER A 89 10.93 2.87 11.07
C SER A 89 12.46 2.97 11.10
N GLY A 90 13.02 4.19 11.11
CA GLY A 90 14.46 4.41 11.08
C GLY A 90 15.10 4.34 9.69
N GLY A 91 14.27 4.35 8.62
CA GLY A 91 14.71 4.37 7.23
C GLY A 91 14.85 5.78 6.65
N LEU A 92 14.85 5.88 5.32
CA LEU A 92 15.20 7.10 4.59
C LEU A 92 13.97 7.91 4.14
N LEU A 93 12.80 7.28 4.01
CA LEU A 93 11.68 7.84 3.28
C LEU A 93 10.68 8.54 4.19
N THR A 94 10.18 9.68 3.74
CA THR A 94 9.08 10.44 4.37
C THR A 94 7.70 9.85 4.07
N ASN A 95 7.65 8.71 3.39
CA ASN A 95 6.40 8.00 3.11
C ASN A 95 5.67 7.69 4.42
N SER A 96 4.40 8.11 4.49
CA SER A 96 3.53 7.79 5.62
C SER A 96 2.84 6.46 5.38
N VAL A 97 3.54 5.36 5.54
CA VAL A 97 2.89 4.07 5.72
C VAL A 97 2.45 4.01 7.18
N LEU A 98 1.30 4.58 7.48
CA LEU A 98 0.66 4.36 8.78
C LEU A 98 0.03 2.96 8.72
N PRO A 99 0.59 1.97 9.44
CA PRO A 99 -0.07 0.68 9.57
C PRO A 99 -1.44 0.92 10.19
N SER A 100 -2.52 0.63 9.46
CA SER A 100 -3.85 0.54 10.02
C SER A 100 -3.82 -0.59 11.05
N GLY A 101 -3.67 -0.28 12.34
CA GLY A 101 -3.51 -1.26 13.40
C GLY A 101 -2.46 -0.91 14.45
N ARG A 102 -1.72 0.19 14.30
CA ARG A 102 -0.80 0.69 15.33
C ARG A 102 -1.48 1.37 16.53
N ASN A 103 -2.78 1.27 16.69
CA ASN A 103 -3.49 1.76 17.88
C ASN A 103 -3.28 0.87 19.15
N GLY A 104 -2.37 -0.11 19.10
CA GLY A 104 -1.94 -0.88 20.24
C GLY A 104 -0.87 -0.15 21.03
N LYS A 105 -0.96 -0.17 22.37
CA LYS A 105 0.09 0.31 23.27
C LYS A 105 1.43 -0.28 22.84
N SER A 106 2.40 0.57 22.50
CA SER A 106 3.78 0.17 22.22
C SER A 106 4.29 -0.68 23.39
N ARG A 107 4.77 -1.90 23.11
CA ARG A 107 5.48 -2.71 24.10
C ARG A 107 6.93 -2.23 24.09
N PRO A 108 7.42 -1.66 25.19
CA PRO A 108 8.73 -0.98 25.21
C PRO A 108 9.93 -1.88 24.90
N ASN A 109 9.75 -3.21 24.91
CA ASN A 109 10.82 -4.19 24.70
C ASN A 109 10.73 -4.93 23.35
N LEU A 110 9.92 -4.43 22.40
CA LEU A 110 9.82 -5.07 21.09
C LEU A 110 10.75 -4.38 20.09
N THR A 111 11.78 -5.09 19.64
CA THR A 111 12.62 -4.64 18.52
C THR A 111 11.90 -4.92 17.21
N VAL A 112 11.59 -3.87 16.44
CA VAL A 112 10.98 -3.98 15.13
C VAL A 112 12.07 -3.77 14.08
N PRO A 113 12.41 -4.78 13.26
CA PRO A 113 13.41 -4.63 12.20
C PRO A 113 12.98 -3.57 11.18
N MET A 114 13.97 -2.86 10.64
CA MET A 114 13.75 -1.88 9.56
C MET A 114 13.06 -2.52 8.36
N GLY A 115 12.04 -1.86 7.81
CA GLY A 115 11.25 -2.34 6.66
C GLY A 115 10.23 -3.45 6.99
N ALA A 116 10.19 -3.99 8.22
CA ALA A 116 9.21 -5.02 8.58
C ALA A 116 7.76 -4.51 8.57
N PRO A 117 7.44 -3.30 9.11
CA PRO A 117 6.11 -2.73 9.04
C PRO A 117 5.64 -2.51 7.59
N GLU A 118 6.53 -2.00 6.75
CA GLU A 118 6.27 -1.71 5.34
C GLU A 118 5.95 -3.00 4.55
N LYS A 119 6.74 -4.06 4.77
CA LYS A 119 6.48 -5.38 4.18
C LYS A 119 5.13 -5.94 4.62
N ALA A 120 4.76 -5.78 5.89
CA ALA A 120 3.48 -6.23 6.40
C ALA A 120 2.31 -5.46 5.76
N GLN A 121 2.44 -4.14 5.60
CA GLN A 121 1.43 -3.31 4.94
C GLN A 121 1.32 -3.61 3.45
N LEU A 122 2.43 -3.85 2.78
CA LEU A 122 2.44 -4.32 1.39
C LEU A 122 1.68 -5.65 1.27
N GLY A 123 2.02 -6.63 2.10
CA GLY A 123 1.35 -7.93 2.10
C GLY A 123 -0.16 -7.81 2.31
N LEU A 124 -0.57 -6.99 3.28
CA LEU A 124 -1.98 -6.71 3.53
C LEU A 124 -2.67 -6.01 2.36
N THR A 125 -2.00 -5.06 1.70
CA THR A 125 -2.54 -4.33 0.54
C THR A 125 -2.75 -5.27 -0.64
N LEU A 126 -1.75 -6.12 -0.95
CA LEU A 126 -1.86 -7.12 -2.01
C LEU A 126 -2.97 -8.13 -1.73
N LEU A 127 -3.08 -8.58 -0.49
CA LEU A 127 -4.09 -9.53 -0.07
C LEU A 127 -5.51 -8.94 -0.17
N LYS A 128 -5.69 -7.68 0.27
CA LYS A 128 -6.96 -6.95 0.08
C LYS A 128 -7.30 -6.79 -1.40
N GLY A 129 -6.30 -6.48 -2.25
CA GLY A 129 -6.47 -6.40 -3.69
C GLY A 129 -7.01 -7.70 -4.28
N ALA A 130 -6.35 -8.82 -4.01
CA ALA A 130 -6.74 -10.13 -4.51
C ALA A 130 -8.16 -10.54 -4.10
N VAL A 131 -8.54 -10.30 -2.84
CA VAL A 131 -9.90 -10.58 -2.34
C VAL A 131 -10.94 -9.69 -3.03
N LEU A 132 -10.62 -8.43 -3.27
CA LEU A 132 -11.52 -7.50 -3.94
C LEU A 132 -11.72 -7.89 -5.42
N GLU A 133 -10.65 -8.21 -6.14
CA GLU A 133 -10.70 -8.68 -7.53
C GLU A 133 -11.55 -9.94 -7.65
N LEU A 134 -11.38 -10.90 -6.72
CA LEU A 134 -12.22 -12.08 -6.68
C LEU A 134 -13.71 -11.73 -6.46
N ALA A 135 -14.00 -10.77 -5.58
CA ALA A 135 -15.37 -10.32 -5.35
C ALA A 135 -15.97 -9.57 -6.56
N GLN A 136 -15.16 -8.78 -7.26
CA GLN A 136 -15.57 -8.07 -8.49
C GLN A 136 -15.89 -9.04 -9.63
N ALA A 137 -15.10 -10.09 -9.79
CA ALA A 137 -15.32 -11.13 -10.78
C ALA A 137 -16.59 -11.97 -10.51
N ASN A 138 -17.12 -11.91 -9.27
CA ASN A 138 -18.26 -12.70 -8.83
C ASN A 138 -19.44 -11.82 -8.41
N SER A 139 -20.29 -11.41 -9.37
CA SER A 139 -21.42 -10.48 -9.14
C SER A 139 -22.44 -10.95 -8.10
N LYS A 140 -22.55 -12.28 -7.89
CA LYS A 140 -23.38 -12.88 -6.83
C LYS A 140 -22.72 -12.82 -5.44
N GLY A 141 -21.53 -12.25 -5.34
CA GLY A 141 -20.70 -12.18 -4.13
C GLY A 141 -19.97 -13.48 -3.83
N ILE A 142 -19.05 -13.41 -2.88
CA ILE A 142 -18.21 -14.52 -2.40
C ILE A 142 -18.44 -14.77 -0.91
N THR A 143 -18.37 -16.01 -0.49
CA THR A 143 -18.32 -16.39 0.93
C THR A 143 -16.89 -16.38 1.43
N ASN A 144 -16.71 -16.39 2.76
CA ASN A 144 -15.38 -16.52 3.37
C ASN A 144 -14.65 -17.80 2.93
N SER A 145 -15.37 -18.94 2.91
CA SER A 145 -14.78 -20.21 2.50
C SER A 145 -14.39 -20.22 1.02
N GLU A 146 -15.21 -19.63 0.12
CA GLU A 146 -14.85 -19.48 -1.29
C GLU A 146 -13.60 -18.62 -1.47
N ALA A 147 -13.47 -17.49 -0.74
CA ALA A 147 -12.28 -16.65 -0.77
C ALA A 147 -11.05 -17.40 -0.26
N CYS A 148 -11.19 -18.14 0.85
CA CYS A 148 -10.12 -18.93 1.42
C CYS A 148 -9.61 -20.00 0.45
N HIS A 149 -10.51 -20.77 -0.14
CA HIS A 149 -10.15 -21.82 -1.10
C HIS A 149 -9.56 -21.26 -2.39
N ALA A 150 -10.22 -20.27 -3.00
CA ALA A 150 -9.81 -19.74 -4.29
C ALA A 150 -8.45 -19.04 -4.24
N LEU A 151 -8.10 -18.42 -3.11
CA LEU A 151 -6.85 -17.67 -2.95
C LEU A 151 -5.78 -18.41 -2.14
N GLY A 152 -6.03 -19.67 -1.75
CA GLY A 152 -5.08 -20.49 -0.99
C GLY A 152 -4.77 -19.94 0.41
N LEU A 153 -5.75 -19.26 1.06
CA LEU A 153 -5.55 -18.56 2.33
C LEU A 153 -5.83 -19.42 3.57
N HIS A 154 -5.69 -20.75 3.44
CA HIS A 154 -5.88 -21.66 4.57
C HIS A 154 -4.80 -21.48 5.63
N SER A 155 -5.20 -21.31 6.89
CA SER A 155 -4.30 -21.35 8.03
C SER A 155 -4.32 -22.75 8.65
N ASN A 156 -3.25 -23.51 8.45
CA ASN A 156 -3.09 -24.87 8.98
C ASN A 156 -2.43 -24.83 10.37
N TYR A 157 -3.17 -24.39 11.41
CA TYR A 157 -2.72 -24.64 12.77
C TYR A 157 -3.74 -25.50 13.54
N GLY A 158 -3.25 -26.34 14.42
CA GLY A 158 -4.05 -27.39 15.04
C GLY A 158 -5.32 -26.89 15.74
N GLY A 159 -6.48 -27.46 15.37
CA GLY A 159 -7.70 -27.39 16.13
C GLY A 159 -8.66 -26.24 15.91
N GLY A 160 -8.38 -25.29 15.01
CA GLY A 160 -9.24 -24.13 14.76
C GLY A 160 -9.87 -24.05 13.37
N SER A 161 -10.71 -23.03 13.13
CA SER A 161 -11.21 -22.70 11.79
C SER A 161 -10.04 -22.32 10.89
N LYS A 162 -10.06 -22.82 9.66
CA LYS A 162 -8.98 -22.63 8.69
C LYS A 162 -9.10 -21.35 7.87
N ASP A 163 -10.14 -20.54 8.11
CA ASP A 163 -10.53 -19.42 7.24
C ASP A 163 -10.38 -18.05 7.93
N TYR A 164 -9.56 -17.94 8.98
CA TYR A 164 -9.42 -16.70 9.75
C TYR A 164 -8.81 -15.56 8.93
N LEU A 165 -7.80 -15.86 8.10
CA LEU A 165 -7.10 -14.83 7.34
C LEU A 165 -8.02 -14.18 6.31
N SER A 166 -8.74 -14.98 5.51
CA SER A 166 -9.70 -14.47 4.54
C SER A 166 -10.85 -13.71 5.22
N TRP A 167 -11.33 -14.21 6.38
CA TRP A 167 -12.37 -13.54 7.16
C TRP A 167 -11.93 -12.16 7.65
N SER A 168 -10.70 -12.03 8.14
CA SER A 168 -10.13 -10.75 8.60
C SER A 168 -10.02 -9.76 7.45
N VAL A 169 -9.55 -10.22 6.28
CA VAL A 169 -9.41 -9.35 5.09
C VAL A 169 -10.76 -8.88 4.57
N LEU A 170 -11.76 -9.76 4.52
CA LEU A 170 -13.14 -9.38 4.17
C LEU A 170 -13.70 -8.33 5.15
N GLY A 171 -13.42 -8.49 6.45
CA GLY A 171 -13.80 -7.51 7.47
C GLY A 171 -13.18 -6.13 7.23
N LEU A 172 -11.88 -6.07 6.93
CA LEU A 172 -11.19 -4.81 6.61
C LEU A 172 -11.77 -4.14 5.37
N LEU A 173 -12.04 -4.89 4.31
CA LEU A 173 -12.64 -4.36 3.08
C LEU A 173 -14.08 -3.85 3.30
N MET A 174 -14.83 -4.46 4.21
CA MET A 174 -16.14 -3.94 4.62
C MET A 174 -16.02 -2.62 5.41
N GLN A 175 -15.07 -2.52 6.33
CA GLN A 175 -14.80 -1.27 7.07
C GLN A 175 -14.37 -0.13 6.14
N GLU A 176 -13.63 -0.45 5.07
CA GLU A 176 -13.23 0.51 4.03
C GLU A 176 -14.36 0.86 3.05
N GLY A 177 -15.54 0.25 3.19
CA GLY A 177 -16.69 0.45 2.31
C GLY A 177 -16.48 -0.11 0.89
N ARG A 178 -15.49 -0.99 0.69
CA ARG A 178 -15.19 -1.61 -0.60
C ARG A 178 -16.00 -2.89 -0.86
N LEU A 179 -16.42 -3.57 0.20
CA LEU A 179 -17.33 -4.71 0.17
C LEU A 179 -18.56 -4.45 1.02
N LYS A 180 -19.67 -5.05 0.66
CA LYS A 180 -20.89 -5.10 1.47
C LYS A 180 -21.29 -6.55 1.69
N ARG A 181 -21.64 -6.88 2.92
CA ARG A 181 -22.21 -8.20 3.25
C ARG A 181 -23.70 -8.23 2.89
N MET A 182 -24.09 -9.27 2.20
CA MET A 182 -25.48 -9.59 1.87
C MET A 182 -25.85 -10.92 2.50
N ASP A 183 -26.80 -10.92 3.41
CA ASP A 183 -27.31 -12.13 4.02
C ASP A 183 -28.48 -12.66 3.17
N LYS A 184 -28.18 -13.62 2.28
CA LYS A 184 -29.18 -14.41 1.57
C LYS A 184 -29.09 -15.86 2.04
N LEU A 185 -30.21 -16.39 2.56
CA LEU A 185 -30.38 -17.82 2.91
C LEU A 185 -29.30 -18.39 3.85
N GLY A 186 -28.97 -17.68 4.93
CA GLY A 186 -28.14 -18.21 6.03
C GLY A 186 -26.64 -18.26 5.76
N LYS A 187 -26.15 -17.89 4.57
CA LYS A 187 -24.72 -17.75 4.27
C LYS A 187 -24.44 -16.33 3.82
N GLY A 188 -23.74 -15.57 4.67
CA GLY A 188 -23.31 -14.21 4.32
C GLY A 188 -22.37 -14.20 3.12
N ARG A 189 -22.74 -13.46 2.06
CA ARG A 189 -21.91 -13.24 0.87
C ARG A 189 -21.40 -11.80 0.85
N HIS A 190 -20.20 -11.60 0.36
CA HIS A 190 -19.57 -10.30 0.27
C HIS A 190 -19.53 -9.86 -1.20
N VAL A 191 -20.13 -8.70 -1.50
CA VAL A 191 -20.26 -8.14 -2.85
C VAL A 191 -19.43 -6.88 -2.95
N ALA A 192 -18.71 -6.71 -4.05
CA ALA A 192 -17.93 -5.50 -4.33
C ALA A 192 -18.86 -4.29 -4.49
N GLN A 193 -18.45 -3.16 -3.89
CA GLN A 193 -19.10 -1.87 -4.07
C GLN A 193 -18.41 -1.14 -5.23
N VAL A 194 -19.18 -0.81 -6.27
CA VAL A 194 -18.69 0.07 -7.33
C VAL A 194 -18.73 1.50 -6.79
N ARG A 195 -17.58 2.16 -6.77
CA ARG A 195 -17.49 3.60 -6.52
C ARG A 195 -17.57 4.35 -7.81
#